data_87c341a9c6ebe546bd5328f287e92666
#
_entry.id   87c341a9c6ebe546bd5328f287e92666
#
_cell.length_a   1.000
_cell.length_b   1.000
_cell.length_c   1.000
_cell.angle_alpha   90.00
_cell.angle_beta   90.00
_cell.angle_gamma   90.00
#
_symmetry.space_group_name_H-M   'P 1'
#
loop_
_entity.id
_entity.type
_entity.pdbx_description
1 polymer ?
#
loop_
_entity_poly.entity_id
_entity_poly.type
_entity_poly.pdbx_seq_one_letter_code
_entity_poly.pdbx_strand_id
1 'polypeptide(L)'
;LPQALRSEVARYWQAFGEAVGAGNREMPPDALLAQLVPVWGGSEFVARACIREPALLTGLTVSGDLATVNGPGDCAARLAQRLIDVGDEGRLMTALRQFRRREMVRIAWRDLAGLAGLVETLGDLSDLADVAVGAALDRLYAWQCQRYGAPRGADGQPQRMVVLGMGKLGGRELNFS
;
A
#
# COMPACT_ATOMS: atom_id res chain seq x y z
N LEU A 1 22.82 7.80 -12.43
CA LEU A 1 22.70 6.35 -12.25
C LEU A 1 23.82 5.63 -13.00
N PRO A 2 24.43 4.56 -12.42
CA PRO A 2 25.33 3.65 -13.12
C PRO A 2 24.72 3.09 -14.40
N GLN A 3 25.54 2.79 -15.41
CA GLN A 3 25.06 2.33 -16.72
C GLN A 3 24.21 1.04 -16.64
N ALA A 4 24.57 0.12 -15.74
CA ALA A 4 23.83 -1.11 -15.49
C ALA A 4 22.38 -0.83 -15.06
N LEU A 5 22.17 0.10 -14.11
CA LEU A 5 20.85 0.48 -13.66
C LEU A 5 20.02 1.21 -14.75
N ARG A 6 20.67 1.99 -15.62
CA ARG A 6 19.97 2.61 -16.75
C ARG A 6 19.43 1.57 -17.72
N SER A 7 20.22 0.54 -18.01
CA SER A 7 19.81 -0.55 -18.89
C SER A 7 18.65 -1.36 -18.28
N GLU A 8 18.65 -1.53 -16.97
CA GLU A 8 17.57 -2.22 -16.25
C GLU A 8 16.27 -1.40 -16.25
N VAL A 9 16.35 -0.10 -15.95
CA VAL A 9 15.20 0.81 -16.03
C VAL A 9 14.63 0.85 -17.45
N ALA A 10 15.47 0.84 -18.48
CA ALA A 10 15.01 0.80 -19.87
C ALA A 10 14.23 -0.49 -20.19
N ARG A 11 14.67 -1.64 -19.67
CA ARG A 11 13.91 -2.90 -19.79
C ARG A 11 12.57 -2.86 -19.07
N TYR A 12 12.52 -2.30 -17.85
CA TYR A 12 11.26 -2.11 -17.13
C TYR A 12 10.32 -1.18 -17.89
N TRP A 13 10.85 -0.10 -18.48
CA TRP A 13 10.06 0.83 -19.25
C TRP A 13 9.44 0.18 -20.49
N GLN A 14 10.22 -0.61 -21.23
CA GLN A 14 9.72 -1.36 -22.38
C GLN A 14 8.59 -2.34 -21.93
N ALA A 15 8.84 -3.15 -20.90
CA ALA A 15 7.86 -4.09 -20.40
C ALA A 15 6.57 -3.40 -19.91
N PHE A 16 6.70 -2.23 -19.27
CA PHE A 16 5.55 -1.43 -18.87
C PHE A 16 4.76 -0.90 -20.07
N GLY A 17 5.45 -0.39 -21.11
CA GLY A 17 4.82 0.07 -22.34
C GLY A 17 4.04 -1.04 -23.04
N GLU A 18 4.59 -2.25 -23.11
CA GLU A 18 3.90 -3.44 -23.64
C GLU A 18 2.64 -3.78 -22.81
N ALA A 19 2.73 -3.73 -21.48
CA ALA A 19 1.60 -4.01 -20.59
C ALA A 19 0.50 -2.92 -20.67
N VAL A 20 0.87 -1.65 -20.85
CA VAL A 20 -0.06 -0.54 -21.06
C VAL A 20 -0.76 -0.69 -22.40
N GLY A 21 -0.01 -0.99 -23.47
CA GLY A 21 -0.55 -1.19 -24.81
C GLY A 21 -1.51 -2.37 -24.90
N ALA A 22 -1.17 -3.50 -24.28
CA ALA A 22 -2.05 -4.67 -24.18
C ALA A 22 -3.36 -4.39 -23.44
N GLY A 23 -3.34 -3.45 -22.46
CA GLY A 23 -4.52 -3.03 -21.70
C GLY A 23 -5.30 -1.86 -22.31
N ASN A 24 -4.89 -1.35 -23.47
CA ASN A 24 -5.44 -0.14 -24.13
C ASN A 24 -5.55 1.05 -23.15
N ARG A 25 -4.46 1.32 -22.40
CA ARG A 25 -4.38 2.37 -21.40
C ARG A 25 -3.47 3.50 -21.85
N GLU A 26 -3.63 4.67 -21.23
CA GLU A 26 -2.76 5.81 -21.49
C GLU A 26 -1.43 5.68 -20.74
N MET A 27 -0.36 6.16 -21.36
CA MET A 27 0.95 6.29 -20.73
C MET A 27 0.92 7.36 -19.64
N PRO A 28 1.75 7.22 -18.59
CA PRO A 28 1.87 8.25 -17.57
C PRO A 28 2.30 9.60 -18.18
N PRO A 29 1.90 10.73 -17.57
CA PRO A 29 2.30 12.05 -18.04
C PRO A 29 3.83 12.24 -17.94
N ASP A 30 4.39 13.07 -18.82
CA ASP A 30 5.84 13.34 -18.91
C ASP A 30 6.45 13.81 -17.57
N ALA A 31 5.70 14.53 -16.76
CA ALA A 31 6.14 14.96 -15.44
C ALA A 31 6.50 13.79 -14.50
N LEU A 32 5.89 12.63 -14.71
CA LEU A 32 6.18 11.42 -13.92
C LEU A 32 7.42 10.69 -14.45
N LEU A 33 7.75 10.86 -15.74
CA LEU A 33 8.88 10.18 -16.36
C LEU A 33 10.22 10.56 -15.72
N ALA A 34 10.37 11.81 -15.29
CA ALA A 34 11.57 12.27 -14.58
C ALA A 34 11.78 11.52 -13.24
N GLN A 35 10.70 11.09 -12.59
CA GLN A 35 10.74 10.35 -11.33
C GLN A 35 10.93 8.84 -11.53
N LEU A 36 10.58 8.30 -12.70
CA LEU A 36 10.68 6.86 -12.98
C LEU A 36 12.10 6.33 -12.82
N VAL A 37 13.09 7.08 -13.31
CA VAL A 37 14.48 6.64 -13.32
C VAL A 37 15.05 6.42 -11.91
N PRO A 38 14.95 7.36 -10.96
CA PRO A 38 15.39 7.12 -9.59
C PRO A 38 14.53 6.07 -8.88
N VAL A 39 13.21 6.05 -9.10
CA VAL A 39 12.29 5.12 -8.42
C VAL A 39 12.50 3.68 -8.89
N TRP A 40 12.50 3.43 -10.20
CA TRP A 40 12.66 2.06 -10.71
C TRP A 40 14.10 1.56 -10.64
N GLY A 41 15.08 2.47 -10.69
CA GLY A 41 16.48 2.13 -10.42
C GLY A 41 16.76 1.85 -8.95
N GLY A 42 15.95 2.38 -8.03
CA GLY A 42 16.05 2.17 -6.59
C GLY A 42 15.18 1.02 -6.05
N SER A 43 14.14 0.60 -6.81
CA SER A 43 13.22 -0.44 -6.34
C SER A 43 12.65 -1.30 -7.46
N GLU A 44 13.22 -2.50 -7.61
CA GLU A 44 12.65 -3.54 -8.48
C GLU A 44 11.21 -3.89 -8.11
N PHE A 45 10.86 -3.86 -6.81
CA PHE A 45 9.50 -4.10 -6.35
C PHE A 45 8.51 -3.12 -6.97
N VAL A 46 8.81 -1.82 -6.97
CA VAL A 46 7.95 -0.79 -7.55
C VAL A 46 7.84 -0.97 -9.06
N ALA A 47 8.96 -1.16 -9.76
CA ALA A 47 8.97 -1.39 -11.20
C ALA A 47 8.08 -2.58 -11.59
N ARG A 48 8.30 -3.73 -10.96
CA ARG A 48 7.52 -4.96 -11.22
C ARG A 48 6.05 -4.83 -10.84
N ALA A 49 5.73 -4.10 -9.76
CA ALA A 49 4.33 -3.85 -9.38
C ALA A 49 3.60 -3.05 -10.45
N CYS A 50 4.23 -1.98 -10.98
CA CYS A 50 3.67 -1.17 -12.05
C CYS A 50 3.53 -1.94 -13.36
N ILE A 51 4.51 -2.77 -13.74
CA ILE A 51 4.45 -3.60 -14.95
C ILE A 51 3.32 -4.62 -14.86
N ARG A 52 3.18 -5.30 -13.71
CA ARG A 52 2.14 -6.31 -13.49
C ARG A 52 0.73 -5.71 -13.49
N GLU A 53 0.60 -4.51 -12.97
CA GLU A 53 -0.68 -3.82 -12.81
C GLU A 53 -0.53 -2.33 -13.19
N PRO A 54 -0.51 -1.99 -14.52
CA PRO A 54 -0.35 -0.60 -14.96
C PRO A 54 -1.41 0.35 -14.39
N ALA A 55 -2.63 -0.15 -14.14
CA ALA A 55 -3.70 0.61 -13.50
C ALA A 55 -3.32 1.16 -12.12
N LEU A 56 -2.39 0.52 -11.42
CA LEU A 56 -1.91 0.97 -10.11
C LEU A 56 -1.21 2.33 -10.23
N LEU A 57 -0.29 2.46 -11.19
CA LEU A 57 0.42 3.74 -11.42
C LEU A 57 -0.53 4.82 -11.93
N THR A 58 -1.39 4.49 -12.89
CA THR A 58 -2.42 5.41 -13.38
C THR A 58 -3.34 5.87 -12.24
N GLY A 59 -3.81 4.95 -11.40
CA GLY A 59 -4.66 5.28 -10.26
C GLY A 59 -3.98 6.18 -9.23
N LEU A 60 -2.70 5.94 -8.92
CA LEU A 60 -1.91 6.79 -8.02
C LEU A 60 -1.67 8.19 -8.60
N THR A 61 -1.51 8.28 -9.93
CA THR A 61 -1.32 9.56 -10.61
C THR A 61 -2.62 10.37 -10.64
N VAL A 62 -3.72 9.74 -11.03
CA VAL A 62 -5.03 10.40 -11.15
C VAL A 62 -5.55 10.85 -9.78
N SER A 63 -5.34 10.07 -8.73
CA SER A 63 -5.73 10.46 -7.36
C SER A 63 -4.86 11.57 -6.77
N GLY A 64 -3.69 11.88 -7.37
CA GLY A 64 -2.73 12.84 -6.82
C GLY A 64 -1.94 12.32 -5.61
N ASP A 65 -2.13 11.05 -5.21
CA ASP A 65 -1.53 10.50 -3.98
C ASP A 65 0.00 10.41 -4.03
N LEU A 66 0.60 10.41 -5.23
CA LEU A 66 2.07 10.47 -5.36
C LEU A 66 2.63 11.84 -4.93
N ALA A 67 1.87 12.92 -5.13
CA ALA A 67 2.30 14.27 -4.79
C ALA A 67 1.87 14.71 -3.38
N THR A 68 0.89 14.03 -2.79
CA THR A 68 0.25 14.46 -1.54
C THR A 68 0.82 13.73 -0.32
N VAL A 69 1.14 14.49 0.72
CA VAL A 69 1.49 13.95 2.05
C VAL A 69 0.21 13.45 2.72
N ASN A 70 0.28 12.26 3.35
CA ASN A 70 -0.86 11.78 4.13
C ASN A 70 -1.08 12.63 5.38
N GLY A 71 -2.33 13.06 5.57
CA GLY A 71 -2.80 13.56 6.84
C GLY A 71 -3.18 12.42 7.81
N PRO A 72 -3.39 12.75 9.10
CA PRO A 72 -3.88 11.79 10.07
C PRO A 72 -5.20 11.15 9.63
N GLY A 73 -5.25 9.83 9.56
CA GLY A 73 -6.45 9.08 9.18
C GLY A 73 -6.67 8.85 7.68
N ASP A 74 -5.91 9.47 6.79
CA ASP A 74 -6.10 9.31 5.33
C ASP A 74 -5.92 7.85 4.88
N CYS A 75 -4.91 7.16 5.40
CA CYS A 75 -4.67 5.75 5.12
C CYS A 75 -5.88 4.90 5.56
N ALA A 76 -6.41 5.16 6.75
CA ALA A 76 -7.59 4.46 7.28
C ALA A 76 -8.85 4.73 6.44
N ALA A 77 -9.08 5.99 6.05
CA ALA A 77 -10.21 6.38 5.22
C ALA A 77 -10.18 5.69 3.85
N ARG A 78 -9.00 5.65 3.19
CA ARG A 78 -8.84 4.95 1.91
C ARG A 78 -9.06 3.43 2.03
N LEU A 79 -8.59 2.81 3.11
CA LEU A 79 -8.86 1.39 3.33
C LEU A 79 -10.34 1.15 3.62
N ALA A 80 -10.97 1.95 4.48
CA ALA A 80 -12.39 1.82 4.81
C ALA A 80 -13.26 1.86 3.54
N GLN A 81 -12.98 2.78 2.63
CA GLN A 81 -13.68 2.89 1.34
C GLN A 81 -13.56 1.60 0.50
N ARG A 82 -12.37 0.96 0.49
CA ARG A 82 -12.15 -0.30 -0.24
C ARG A 82 -12.84 -1.51 0.40
N LEU A 83 -13.18 -1.41 1.67
CA LEU A 83 -13.80 -2.50 2.42
C LEU A 83 -15.32 -2.42 2.49
N ILE A 84 -15.98 -1.42 1.88
CA ILE A 84 -17.45 -1.21 1.96
C ILE A 84 -18.21 -2.49 1.60
N ASP A 85 -17.93 -3.09 0.44
CA ASP A 85 -18.64 -4.25 -0.11
C ASP A 85 -17.96 -5.59 0.17
N VAL A 86 -17.03 -5.61 1.14
CA VAL A 86 -16.29 -6.83 1.50
C VAL A 86 -17.07 -7.61 2.55
N GLY A 87 -17.67 -8.73 2.14
CA GLY A 87 -18.55 -9.55 2.97
C GLY A 87 -17.98 -10.90 3.42
N ASP A 88 -16.76 -11.28 2.99
CA ASP A 88 -16.15 -12.56 3.33
C ASP A 88 -14.62 -12.46 3.47
N GLU A 89 -14.02 -13.51 4.10
CA GLU A 89 -12.58 -13.56 4.39
C GLU A 89 -11.72 -13.54 3.11
N GLY A 90 -12.13 -14.21 2.06
CA GLY A 90 -11.37 -14.28 0.80
C GLY A 90 -11.29 -12.91 0.11
N ARG A 91 -12.43 -12.20 0.08
CA ARG A 91 -12.48 -10.82 -0.43
C ARG A 91 -11.71 -9.86 0.46
N LEU A 92 -11.79 -10.01 1.80
CA LEU A 92 -11.02 -9.20 2.76
C LEU A 92 -9.52 -9.37 2.50
N MET A 93 -9.05 -10.61 2.42
CA MET A 93 -7.64 -10.90 2.17
C MET A 93 -7.16 -10.32 0.84
N THR A 94 -7.99 -10.39 -0.21
CA THR A 94 -7.68 -9.82 -1.52
C THR A 94 -7.62 -8.30 -1.46
N ALA A 95 -8.60 -7.64 -0.84
CA ALA A 95 -8.66 -6.19 -0.70
C ALA A 95 -7.46 -5.64 0.11
N LEU A 96 -7.12 -6.30 1.22
CA LEU A 96 -5.96 -5.92 2.05
C LEU A 96 -4.63 -6.07 1.29
N ARG A 97 -4.44 -7.16 0.51
CA ARG A 97 -3.23 -7.35 -0.31
C ARG A 97 -3.11 -6.30 -1.41
N GLN A 98 -4.21 -5.97 -2.08
CA GLN A 98 -4.23 -4.93 -3.12
C GLN A 98 -3.96 -3.55 -2.51
N PHE A 99 -4.59 -3.23 -1.38
CA PHE A 99 -4.37 -1.99 -0.66
C PHE A 99 -2.93 -1.85 -0.21
N ARG A 100 -2.39 -2.88 0.46
CA ARG A 100 -0.99 -2.90 0.88
C ARG A 100 -0.05 -2.67 -0.31
N ARG A 101 -0.26 -3.36 -1.44
CA ARG A 101 0.59 -3.19 -2.64
C ARG A 101 0.56 -1.75 -3.13
N ARG A 102 -0.63 -1.15 -3.21
CA ARG A 102 -0.81 0.23 -3.65
C ARG A 102 -0.07 1.21 -2.73
N GLU A 103 -0.30 1.12 -1.43
CA GLU A 103 0.33 2.02 -0.47
C GLU A 103 1.86 1.81 -0.41
N MET A 104 2.34 0.58 -0.46
CA MET A 104 3.78 0.30 -0.54
C MET A 104 4.43 0.93 -1.78
N VAL A 105 3.77 0.89 -2.94
CA VAL A 105 4.25 1.57 -4.15
C VAL A 105 4.22 3.08 -3.96
N ARG A 106 3.14 3.65 -3.39
CA ARG A 106 3.04 5.08 -3.10
C ARG A 106 4.17 5.56 -2.19
N ILE A 107 4.37 4.87 -1.07
CA ILE A 107 5.37 5.24 -0.06
C ILE A 107 6.78 5.14 -0.66
N ALA A 108 7.11 4.01 -1.31
CA ALA A 108 8.41 3.83 -1.95
C ALA A 108 8.66 4.82 -3.10
N TRP A 109 7.60 5.17 -3.86
CA TRP A 109 7.71 6.18 -4.90
C TRP A 109 8.08 7.53 -4.32
N ARG A 110 7.36 7.99 -3.30
CA ARG A 110 7.60 9.28 -2.67
C ARG A 110 9.00 9.38 -2.05
N ASP A 111 9.43 8.32 -1.38
CA ASP A 111 10.76 8.21 -0.78
C ASP A 111 11.87 8.30 -1.86
N LEU A 112 11.80 7.42 -2.86
CA LEU A 112 12.83 7.31 -3.91
C LEU A 112 12.83 8.49 -4.92
N ALA A 113 11.68 9.14 -5.09
CA ALA A 113 11.59 10.37 -5.87
C ALA A 113 12.02 11.62 -5.09
N GLY A 114 12.38 11.50 -3.81
CA GLY A 114 12.76 12.61 -2.95
C GLY A 114 11.60 13.53 -2.54
N LEU A 115 10.37 13.03 -2.60
CA LEU A 115 9.14 13.76 -2.23
C LEU A 115 8.79 13.58 -0.76
N ALA A 116 9.33 12.57 -0.08
CA ALA A 116 9.15 12.27 1.32
C ALA A 116 10.50 12.23 2.05
N GLY A 117 10.51 12.68 3.30
CA GLY A 117 11.64 12.48 4.19
C GLY A 117 11.51 11.17 4.99
N LEU A 118 12.59 10.76 5.66
CA LEU A 118 12.66 9.51 6.43
C LEU A 118 11.51 9.38 7.44
N VAL A 119 11.20 10.46 8.18
CA VAL A 119 10.14 10.45 9.21
C VAL A 119 8.76 10.17 8.58
N GLU A 120 8.46 10.77 7.42
CA GLU A 120 7.24 10.52 6.68
C GLU A 120 7.19 9.05 6.19
N THR A 121 8.27 8.56 5.60
CA THR A 121 8.35 7.19 5.09
C THR A 121 8.12 6.15 6.18
N LEU A 122 8.81 6.27 7.33
CA LEU A 122 8.65 5.36 8.47
C LEU A 122 7.23 5.47 9.09
N GLY A 123 6.71 6.68 9.18
CA GLY A 123 5.36 6.96 9.65
C GLY A 123 4.30 6.31 8.76
N ASP A 124 4.37 6.53 7.45
CA ASP A 124 3.44 5.98 6.47
C ASP A 124 3.46 4.44 6.44
N LEU A 125 4.65 3.81 6.56
CA LEU A 125 4.78 2.35 6.65
C LEU A 125 4.13 1.79 7.91
N SER A 126 4.32 2.47 9.05
CA SER A 126 3.74 2.08 10.32
C SER A 126 2.23 2.28 10.34
N ASP A 127 1.73 3.40 9.79
CA ASP A 127 0.29 3.63 9.64
C ASP A 127 -0.37 2.60 8.72
N LEU A 128 0.28 2.24 7.63
CA LEU A 128 -0.20 1.18 6.74
C LEU A 128 -0.37 -0.16 7.47
N ALA A 129 0.61 -0.53 8.31
CA ALA A 129 0.55 -1.77 9.09
C ALA A 129 -0.55 -1.72 10.15
N ASP A 130 -0.62 -0.64 10.92
CA ASP A 130 -1.62 -0.45 11.98
C ASP A 130 -3.04 -0.48 11.41
N VAL A 131 -3.26 0.25 10.32
CA VAL A 131 -4.57 0.34 9.64
C VAL A 131 -4.98 -1.01 9.05
N ALA A 132 -4.05 -1.73 8.41
CA ALA A 132 -4.35 -3.02 7.82
C ALA A 132 -4.67 -4.10 8.87
N VAL A 133 -3.87 -4.15 9.96
CA VAL A 133 -4.08 -5.07 11.08
C VAL A 133 -5.39 -4.74 11.81
N GLY A 134 -5.63 -3.47 12.12
CA GLY A 134 -6.85 -3.03 12.79
C GLY A 134 -8.09 -3.36 11.99
N ALA A 135 -8.12 -3.04 10.70
CA ALA A 135 -9.25 -3.33 9.83
C ALA A 135 -9.51 -4.84 9.67
N ALA A 136 -8.45 -5.65 9.56
CA ALA A 136 -8.57 -7.11 9.53
C ALA A 136 -9.17 -7.65 10.83
N LEU A 137 -8.63 -7.20 11.97
CA LEU A 137 -9.10 -7.61 13.29
C LEU A 137 -10.58 -7.27 13.51
N ASP A 138 -10.98 -6.04 13.22
CA ASP A 138 -12.37 -5.59 13.43
C ASP A 138 -13.36 -6.39 12.57
N ARG A 139 -13.04 -6.65 11.29
CA ARG A 139 -13.90 -7.43 10.40
C ARG A 139 -13.99 -8.90 10.82
N LEU A 140 -12.86 -9.53 11.05
CA LEU A 140 -12.81 -10.94 11.46
C LEU A 140 -13.49 -11.14 12.81
N TYR A 141 -13.22 -10.24 13.78
CA TYR A 141 -13.88 -10.29 15.09
C TYR A 141 -15.39 -10.16 14.96
N ALA A 142 -15.90 -9.21 14.17
CA ALA A 142 -17.32 -9.04 13.96
C ALA A 142 -17.99 -10.31 13.35
N TRP A 143 -17.37 -10.93 12.33
CA TRP A 143 -17.89 -12.16 11.73
C TRP A 143 -17.84 -13.34 12.69
N GLN A 144 -16.78 -13.47 13.50
CA GLN A 144 -16.69 -14.53 14.51
C GLN A 144 -17.73 -14.33 15.62
N CYS A 145 -17.96 -13.10 16.06
CA CYS A 145 -19.01 -12.79 17.04
C CYS A 145 -20.43 -13.10 16.49
N GLN A 146 -20.68 -12.84 15.22
CA GLN A 146 -21.97 -13.20 14.59
C GLN A 146 -22.17 -14.72 14.55
N ARG A 147 -21.12 -15.48 14.33
CA ARG A 147 -21.17 -16.94 14.20
C ARG A 147 -21.20 -17.68 15.53
N TYR A 148 -20.45 -17.21 16.54
CA TYR A 148 -20.19 -17.93 17.79
C TYR A 148 -20.61 -17.16 19.04
N GLY A 149 -21.07 -15.93 18.91
CA GLY A 149 -21.31 -15.02 20.01
C GLY A 149 -20.05 -14.25 20.42
N ALA A 150 -20.24 -13.12 21.11
CA ALA A 150 -19.12 -12.34 21.63
C ALA A 150 -18.50 -13.04 22.85
N PRO A 151 -17.15 -13.19 22.90
CA PRO A 151 -16.48 -13.71 24.09
C PRO A 151 -16.74 -12.81 25.30
N ARG A 152 -16.87 -13.42 26.47
CA ARG A 152 -17.15 -12.70 27.72
C ARG A 152 -16.15 -13.06 28.82
N GLY A 153 -15.79 -12.08 29.61
CA GLY A 153 -15.01 -12.27 30.80
C GLY A 153 -15.80 -12.96 31.96
N ALA A 154 -15.12 -13.28 33.02
CA ALA A 154 -15.76 -13.83 34.22
C ALA A 154 -16.82 -12.89 34.83
N ASP A 155 -16.72 -11.60 34.60
CA ASP A 155 -17.67 -10.54 34.96
C ASP A 155 -18.85 -10.41 34.01
N GLY A 156 -18.93 -11.26 32.95
CA GLY A 156 -19.97 -11.23 31.94
C GLY A 156 -19.81 -10.14 30.89
N GLN A 157 -18.79 -9.27 30.98
CA GLN A 157 -18.56 -8.20 30.01
C GLN A 157 -17.97 -8.74 28.71
N PRO A 158 -18.36 -8.16 27.55
CA PRO A 158 -17.74 -8.53 26.28
C PRO A 158 -16.22 -8.28 26.29
N GLN A 159 -15.47 -9.24 25.80
CA GLN A 159 -14.03 -9.14 25.64
C GLN A 159 -13.69 -8.87 24.17
N ARG A 160 -12.71 -8.02 23.94
CA ARG A 160 -12.18 -7.77 22.59
C ARG A 160 -10.76 -8.33 22.46
N MET A 161 -10.47 -8.88 21.29
CA MET A 161 -9.09 -9.21 20.93
C MET A 161 -8.31 -7.92 20.69
N VAL A 162 -7.07 -7.88 21.14
CA VAL A 162 -6.13 -6.79 20.86
C VAL A 162 -4.88 -7.36 20.19
N VAL A 163 -4.25 -6.56 19.35
CA VAL A 163 -2.95 -6.85 18.75
C VAL A 163 -1.95 -5.84 19.32
N LEU A 164 -0.85 -6.33 19.86
CA LEU A 164 0.22 -5.49 20.40
C LEU A 164 1.36 -5.45 19.38
N GLY A 165 1.59 -4.29 18.77
CA GLY A 165 2.76 -4.04 17.95
C GLY A 165 4.02 -3.98 18.81
N MET A 166 5.06 -4.72 18.43
CA MET A 166 6.35 -4.74 19.12
C MET A 166 7.50 -4.40 18.15
N GLY A 167 8.67 -4.09 18.70
CA GLY A 167 9.85 -3.77 17.90
C GLY A 167 9.63 -2.57 17.00
N LYS A 168 10.00 -2.68 15.73
CA LYS A 168 9.89 -1.58 14.76
C LYS A 168 8.44 -1.09 14.57
N LEU A 169 7.45 -1.99 14.61
CA LEU A 169 6.04 -1.58 14.52
C LEU A 169 5.63 -0.77 15.74
N GLY A 170 5.93 -1.27 16.97
CA GLY A 170 5.61 -0.56 18.20
C GLY A 170 6.35 0.77 18.34
N GLY A 171 7.58 0.86 17.80
CA GLY A 171 8.37 2.10 17.75
C GLY A 171 8.03 3.03 16.59
N ARG A 172 7.11 2.64 15.70
CA ARG A 172 6.78 3.37 14.45
C ARG A 172 8.00 3.58 13.53
N GLU A 173 8.86 2.57 13.45
CA GLU A 173 10.12 2.57 12.69
C GLU A 173 10.15 1.45 11.64
N LEU A 174 8.97 1.08 11.09
CA LEU A 174 8.92 0.09 10.02
C LEU A 174 9.66 0.60 8.78
N ASN A 175 10.38 -0.31 8.15
CA ASN A 175 11.08 -0.07 6.89
C ASN A 175 10.61 -1.07 5.80
N PHE A 176 11.15 -0.96 4.60
CA PHE A 176 10.80 -1.81 3.45
C PHE A 176 11.33 -3.26 3.52
N SER A 177 12.08 -3.63 4.56
CA SER A 177 12.68 -4.97 4.71
C SER A 177 11.70 -5.97 5.32
#